data_b19edc45be7806b9df3dc1c8f50ed86f
#
_entry.id   b19edc45be7806b9df3dc1c8f50ed86f
#
_cell.length_a   1.000
_cell.length_b   1.000
_cell.length_c   1.000
_cell.angle_alpha   90.00
_cell.angle_beta   90.00
_cell.angle_gamma   90.00
#
_symmetry.space_group_name_H-M   'P 1'
#
loop_
_entity.id
_entity.type
_entity.pdbx_description
1 polymer ?
#
loop_
_entity_poly.entity_id
_entity_poly.type
_entity_poly.pdbx_seq_one_letter_code
_entity_poly.pdbx_strand_id
1 'polypeptide(L)'
;MSVQGPRLVLDIRALTPNLRRPLIMCLVDHLLGSDATETIVVISDHEPAGLGYQLELRRETRGRVGFSYDQRLDGAWVALISLKP
;
A
#
# COMPACT_ATOMS: atom_id res chain seq x y z
N MET A 1 6.39 14.48 3.29
CA MET A 1 4.95 14.64 3.04
C MET A 1 4.16 14.07 4.21
N SER A 2 3.24 14.83 4.72
CA SER A 2 2.41 14.37 5.83
C SER A 2 1.21 13.58 5.29
N VAL A 3 0.90 12.49 6.00
CA VAL A 3 -0.30 11.71 5.72
C VAL A 3 -1.44 12.32 6.51
N GLN A 4 -2.52 12.67 5.85
CA GLN A 4 -3.71 13.23 6.49
C GLN A 4 -4.79 12.18 6.59
N GLY A 5 -5.55 12.24 7.69
CA GLY A 5 -6.62 11.32 7.96
C GLY A 5 -6.14 10.00 8.57
N PRO A 6 -7.04 9.03 8.71
CA PRO A 6 -6.71 7.76 9.32
C PRO A 6 -5.75 6.94 8.46
N ARG A 7 -4.96 6.10 9.13
CA ARG A 7 -3.97 5.25 8.47
C ARG A 7 -4.20 3.80 8.88
N LEU A 8 -4.04 2.91 7.90
CA LEU A 8 -4.00 1.48 8.14
C LEU A 8 -2.56 1.04 7.95
N VAL A 9 -1.88 0.68 9.03
CA VAL A 9 -0.46 0.33 8.99
C VAL A 9 -0.31 -1.18 8.94
N LEU A 10 0.40 -1.68 7.94
CA LEU A 10 0.68 -3.10 7.79
C LEU A 10 2.19 -3.30 7.65
N ASP A 11 2.78 -3.91 8.68
CA ASP A 11 4.20 -4.26 8.65
C ASP A 11 4.33 -5.68 8.11
N ILE A 12 4.69 -5.80 6.82
CA ILE A 12 4.75 -7.11 6.17
C ILE A 12 6.06 -7.83 6.43
N ARG A 13 7.01 -7.21 7.12
CA ARG A 13 8.28 -7.86 7.44
C ARG A 13 8.09 -9.07 8.34
N ALA A 14 7.04 -9.05 9.18
CA ALA A 14 6.72 -10.14 10.09
C ALA A 14 5.89 -11.24 9.43
N LEU A 15 5.43 -11.04 8.20
CA LEU A 15 4.58 -12.00 7.51
C LEU A 15 5.40 -12.92 6.62
N THR A 16 4.93 -14.16 6.46
CA THR A 16 5.49 -15.05 5.45
C THR A 16 5.25 -14.46 4.06
N PRO A 17 6.17 -14.67 3.10
CA PRO A 17 6.04 -14.02 1.79
C PRO A 17 4.72 -14.27 1.07
N ASN A 18 4.15 -15.47 1.22
CA ASN A 18 2.91 -15.83 0.52
C ASN A 18 1.68 -15.13 1.09
N LEU A 19 1.76 -14.52 2.28
CA LEU A 19 0.65 -13.79 2.88
C LEU A 19 0.74 -12.28 2.62
N ARG A 20 1.90 -11.79 2.21
CA ARG A 20 2.13 -10.35 2.11
C ARG A 20 1.19 -9.69 1.10
N ARG A 21 1.20 -10.18 -0.14
CA ARG A 21 0.39 -9.58 -1.18
C ARG A 21 -1.11 -9.74 -0.96
N PRO A 22 -1.62 -10.92 -0.58
CA PRO A 22 -3.05 -11.07 -0.33
C PRO A 22 -3.58 -10.10 0.74
N LEU A 23 -2.83 -9.88 1.80
CA LEU A 23 -3.26 -8.96 2.86
C LEU A 23 -3.25 -7.52 2.39
N ILE A 24 -2.23 -7.11 1.63
CA ILE A 24 -2.18 -5.76 1.05
C ILE A 24 -3.38 -5.56 0.12
N MET A 25 -3.67 -6.52 -0.74
CA MET A 25 -4.78 -6.40 -1.68
C MET A 25 -6.13 -6.41 -0.97
N CYS A 26 -6.25 -7.11 0.15
CA CYS A 26 -7.45 -7.06 0.98
C CYS A 26 -7.71 -5.63 1.48
N LEU A 27 -6.67 -4.94 1.94
CA LEU A 27 -6.80 -3.55 2.39
C LEU A 27 -7.12 -2.62 1.22
N VAL A 28 -6.51 -2.85 0.05
CA VAL A 28 -6.81 -2.07 -1.15
C VAL A 28 -8.28 -2.25 -1.54
N ASP A 29 -8.79 -3.47 -1.52
CA ASP A 29 -10.20 -3.73 -1.83
C ASP A 29 -11.13 -3.04 -0.81
N HIS A 30 -10.72 -2.96 0.45
CA HIS A 30 -11.45 -2.18 1.45
C HIS A 30 -11.56 -0.70 1.05
N LEU A 31 -10.47 -0.10 0.60
CA LEU A 31 -10.50 1.29 0.14
C LEU A 31 -11.46 1.47 -1.03
N LEU A 32 -11.38 0.57 -2.02
CA LEU A 32 -12.19 0.67 -3.23
C LEU A 32 -13.68 0.50 -2.93
N GLY A 33 -14.01 -0.36 -1.96
CA GLY A 33 -15.41 -0.70 -1.69
C GLY A 33 -16.13 0.28 -0.78
N SER A 34 -15.40 1.11 -0.03
CA SER A 34 -16.02 1.96 1.00
C SER A 34 -15.81 3.45 0.80
N ASP A 35 -15.21 3.89 -0.32
CA ASP A 35 -14.82 5.29 -0.54
C ASP A 35 -14.04 5.84 0.65
N ALA A 36 -13.18 5.00 1.21
CA ALA A 36 -12.48 5.31 2.44
C ALA A 36 -11.45 6.41 2.24
N THR A 37 -11.24 7.20 3.28
CA THR A 37 -10.25 8.27 3.28
C THR A 37 -8.93 7.83 3.91
N GLU A 38 -8.83 6.55 4.33
CA GLU A 38 -7.62 6.04 4.94
C GLU A 38 -6.48 5.95 3.92
N THR A 39 -5.27 6.03 4.42
CA THR A 39 -4.06 5.71 3.66
C THR A 39 -3.50 4.40 4.20
N ILE A 40 -3.22 3.46 3.31
CA ILE A 40 -2.55 2.22 3.70
C ILE A 40 -1.06 2.50 3.73
N VAL A 41 -0.42 2.20 4.86
CA VAL A 41 1.02 2.34 5.05
C VAL A 41 1.59 0.93 5.14
N VAL A 42 2.41 0.55 4.15
CA VAL A 42 3.03 -0.78 4.12
C VAL A 42 4.50 -0.63 4.46
N ILE A 43 4.95 -1.33 5.50
CA ILE A 43 6.36 -1.35 5.90
C ILE A 43 6.96 -2.66 5.40
N SER A 44 8.06 -2.57 4.65
CA SER A 44 8.66 -3.72 3.97
C SER A 44 10.17 -3.72 4.16
N ASP A 45 10.76 -4.90 4.00
CA ASP A 45 12.22 -5.08 3.98
C ASP A 45 12.78 -5.10 2.55
N HIS A 46 11.90 -4.99 1.54
CA HIS A 46 12.29 -4.94 0.13
C HIS A 46 11.64 -3.75 -0.54
N GLU A 47 12.27 -3.25 -1.61
CA GLU A 47 11.67 -2.18 -2.41
C GLU A 47 10.33 -2.63 -2.98
N PRO A 48 9.25 -1.89 -2.72
CA PRO A 48 7.90 -2.32 -3.12
C PRO A 48 7.50 -1.92 -4.54
N ALA A 49 8.46 -1.82 -5.45
CA ALA A 49 8.18 -1.44 -6.84
C ALA A 49 7.21 -2.41 -7.53
N GLY A 50 7.34 -3.71 -7.23
CA GLY A 50 6.45 -4.72 -7.81
C GLY A 50 5.00 -4.54 -7.39
N LEU A 51 4.76 -4.05 -6.19
CA LEU A 51 3.41 -3.76 -5.72
C LEU A 51 2.78 -2.63 -6.55
N GLY A 52 3.54 -1.56 -6.79
CA GLY A 52 3.07 -0.46 -7.61
C GLY A 52 2.72 -0.92 -9.02
N TYR A 53 3.55 -1.79 -9.59
CA TYR A 53 3.31 -2.36 -10.91
C TYR A 53 2.00 -3.17 -10.92
N GLN A 54 1.76 -3.98 -9.89
CA GLN A 54 0.53 -4.75 -9.79
C GLN A 54 -0.71 -3.86 -9.71
N LEU A 55 -0.63 -2.75 -8.98
CA LEU A 55 -1.74 -1.81 -8.89
C LEU A 55 -2.03 -1.15 -10.23
N GLU A 56 -1.01 -0.91 -11.05
CA GLU A 56 -1.20 -0.37 -12.39
C GLU A 56 -1.81 -1.38 -13.35
N LEU A 57 -1.53 -2.67 -13.16
CA LEU A 57 -2.05 -3.72 -14.05
C LEU A 57 -3.48 -4.10 -13.76
N ARG A 58 -3.92 -4.01 -12.49
CA ARG A 58 -5.27 -4.41 -12.12
C ARG A 58 -6.28 -3.39 -12.62
N ARG A 59 -7.34 -3.88 -13.28
CA ARG A 59 -8.40 -3.01 -13.77
C ARG A 59 -9.06 -2.23 -12.63
N GLU A 60 -9.26 -2.88 -11.48
CA GLU A 60 -9.96 -2.29 -10.34
C GLU A 60 -9.19 -1.15 -9.69
N THR A 61 -7.87 -1.16 -9.79
CA THR A 61 -7.01 -0.18 -9.11
C THR A 61 -6.36 0.82 -10.06
N ARG A 62 -6.25 0.48 -11.34
CA ARG A 62 -5.56 1.33 -12.31
C ARG A 62 -6.26 2.68 -12.43
N GLY A 63 -5.51 3.75 -12.17
CA GLY A 63 -6.04 5.10 -12.23
C GLY A 63 -6.90 5.50 -11.04
N ARG A 64 -7.18 4.59 -10.09
CA ARG A 64 -8.04 4.85 -8.94
C ARG A 64 -7.28 4.99 -7.63
N VAL A 65 -6.09 4.44 -7.54
CA VAL A 65 -5.27 4.52 -6.32
C VAL A 65 -3.98 5.24 -6.62
N GLY A 66 -3.52 6.02 -5.66
CA GLY A 66 -2.19 6.61 -5.66
C GLY A 66 -1.22 5.71 -4.93
N PHE A 67 0.00 5.59 -5.45
CA PHE A 67 1.03 4.76 -4.86
C PHE A 67 2.34 5.51 -4.87
N SER A 68 3.01 5.54 -3.71
CA SER A 68 4.35 6.08 -3.60
C SER A 68 5.11 5.27 -2.57
N TYR A 69 6.44 5.28 -2.65
CA TYR A 69 7.24 4.63 -1.62
C TYR A 69 8.57 5.34 -1.48
N ASP A 70 9.19 5.13 -0.32
CA ASP A 70 10.47 5.71 0.01
C ASP A 70 11.20 4.79 0.98
N GLN A 71 12.50 4.91 1.05
CA GLN A 71 13.31 4.15 1.98
C GLN A 71 13.59 4.99 3.22
N ARG A 72 13.41 4.38 4.40
CA ARG A 72 13.70 5.04 5.67
C ARG A 72 15.19 4.96 5.98
N LEU A 73 15.62 5.78 6.92
CA LEU A 73 17.01 5.80 7.34
C LEU A 73 17.51 4.48 7.92
N ASP A 74 16.60 3.70 8.49
CA ASP A 74 16.93 2.38 9.04
C ASP A 74 16.97 1.27 7.98
N GLY A 75 16.76 1.62 6.71
CA GLY A 75 16.78 0.67 5.61
C GLY A 75 15.43 0.08 5.25
N ALA A 76 14.42 0.24 6.11
CA ALA A 76 13.08 -0.26 5.80
C ALA A 76 12.43 0.60 4.70
N TRP A 77 11.55 -0.02 3.92
CA TRP A 77 10.80 0.66 2.88
C TRP A 77 9.38 0.94 3.38
N VAL A 78 8.85 2.10 3.04
CA VAL A 78 7.49 2.48 3.40
C VAL A 78 6.75 2.86 2.12
N ALA A 79 5.65 2.17 1.87
CA ALA A 79 4.78 2.46 0.73
C ALA A 79 3.47 3.07 1.23
N LEU A 80 2.95 4.02 0.49
CA LEU A 80 1.68 4.67 0.79
C LEU A 80 0.70 4.40 -0.35
N ILE A 81 -0.49 3.92 -0.01
CA ILE A 81 -1.55 3.61 -0.96
C ILE A 81 -2.80 4.32 -0.50
N SER A 82 -3.40 5.11 -1.38
CA SER A 82 -4.64 5.84 -1.07
C SER A 82 -5.48 5.97 -2.33
N LEU A 83 -6.79 6.21 -2.15
CA LEU A 83 -7.65 6.49 -3.29
C LEU A 83 -7.29 7.86 -3.86
N LYS A 84 -7.30 7.96 -5.17
CA LYS A 84 -7.16 9.26 -5.84
C LYS A 84 -8.47 10.04 -5.68
N PRO A 85 -8.37 11.36 -5.51
CA PRO A 85 -9.56 12.21 -5.43
C PRO A 85 -10.35 12.24 -6.71
#